data_9020c7df84be5c19df89decdb3613d24
#
_entry.id   9020c7df84be5c19df89decdb3613d24
#
_cell.length_a   1.000
_cell.length_b   1.000
_cell.length_c   1.000
_cell.angle_alpha   90.00
_cell.angle_beta   90.00
_cell.angle_gamma   90.00
#
_symmetry.space_group_name_H-M   'P 1'
#
loop_
_entity.id
_entity.type
_entity.pdbx_description
1 polymer ?
#
loop_
_entity_poly.entity_id
_entity_poly.type
_entity_poly.pdbx_seq_one_letter_code
_entity_poly.pdbx_strand_id
1 'polypeptide(L)'
;IAKIRDKVNQLLEAKSVEEQERIWTVDLKNKFWKGTIKFAMGRDTTMSMLGVPKAQRKQIDTQYEGGIVKFVEDCIDNVFAKIPIHDNYFWRVYLTGKYTADCCPEYLKPENFENLKNGLADRVSCHTDSVKGFLEKHDGQISRFVLLDHMDWLSDKFFNELEFEWQAIFDKSTPKSRVIWRSGGLETNFINDVKVTKNGTLQPINDSLSYQKDLAAELHQKDRVHTYASFYIADLHA
;
A
#
# COMPACT_ATOMS: atom_id res chain seq x y z
N ILE A 1 15.91 25.56 -12.08
CA ILE A 1 15.56 24.99 -10.77
C ILE A 1 14.53 25.89 -10.07
N ALA A 2 14.76 27.21 -9.90
CA ALA A 2 13.83 28.12 -9.23
C ALA A 2 12.40 28.06 -9.81
N LYS A 3 12.24 28.19 -11.13
CA LYS A 3 10.91 28.12 -11.78
C LYS A 3 10.13 26.82 -11.56
N ILE A 4 10.82 25.67 -11.40
CA ILE A 4 10.14 24.40 -11.09
C ILE A 4 9.67 24.41 -9.63
N ARG A 5 10.50 24.90 -8.71
CA ARG A 5 10.15 25.02 -7.30
C ARG A 5 8.93 25.91 -7.09
N ASP A 6 8.87 27.04 -7.79
CA ASP A 6 7.70 27.94 -7.71
C ASP A 6 6.42 27.24 -8.20
N LYS A 7 6.51 26.41 -9.25
CA LYS A 7 5.36 25.63 -9.74
C LYS A 7 4.96 24.50 -8.80
N VAL A 8 5.91 23.85 -8.13
CA VAL A 8 5.61 22.88 -7.07
C VAL A 8 4.92 23.57 -5.90
N ASN A 9 5.37 24.74 -5.48
CA ASN A 9 4.69 25.52 -4.43
C ASN A 9 3.26 25.88 -4.84
N GLN A 10 3.03 26.33 -6.09
CA GLN A 10 1.70 26.60 -6.61
C GLN A 10 0.80 25.34 -6.59
N LEU A 11 1.36 24.18 -6.95
CA LEU A 11 0.65 22.91 -6.86
C LEU A 11 0.21 22.59 -5.42
N LEU A 12 1.11 22.76 -4.46
CA LEU A 12 0.84 22.51 -3.04
C LEU A 12 -0.19 23.45 -2.43
N GLU A 13 -0.38 24.65 -2.99
CA GLU A 13 -1.32 25.68 -2.57
C GLU A 13 -2.58 25.74 -3.43
N ALA A 14 -2.76 24.80 -4.36
CA ALA A 14 -3.94 24.73 -5.23
C ALA A 14 -5.23 24.63 -4.39
N LYS A 15 -6.25 25.40 -4.81
CA LYS A 15 -7.52 25.51 -4.06
C LYS A 15 -8.56 24.46 -4.45
N SER A 16 -8.33 23.78 -5.58
CA SER A 16 -9.18 22.70 -6.05
C SER A 16 -8.36 21.63 -6.78
N VAL A 17 -8.95 20.45 -6.97
CA VAL A 17 -8.34 19.36 -7.74
C VAL A 17 -8.16 19.77 -9.20
N GLU A 18 -9.09 20.53 -9.77
CA GLU A 18 -9.02 21.01 -11.16
C GLU A 18 -7.85 21.99 -11.35
N GLU A 19 -7.60 22.87 -10.39
CA GLU A 19 -6.44 23.76 -10.41
C GLU A 19 -5.14 22.96 -10.27
N GLN A 20 -5.11 22.00 -9.36
CA GLN A 20 -4.00 21.08 -9.14
C GLN A 20 -3.68 20.31 -10.43
N GLU A 21 -4.68 19.70 -11.07
CA GLU A 21 -4.55 18.96 -12.32
C GLU A 21 -3.98 19.84 -13.44
N ARG A 22 -4.49 21.06 -13.58
CA ARG A 22 -3.99 22.01 -14.57
C ARG A 22 -2.50 22.33 -14.35
N ILE A 23 -2.11 22.63 -13.10
CA ILE A 23 -0.71 22.96 -12.78
C ILE A 23 0.19 21.74 -13.07
N TRP A 24 -0.25 20.54 -12.67
CA TRP A 24 0.50 19.32 -12.93
C TRP A 24 0.67 19.08 -14.43
N THR A 25 -0.42 19.00 -15.16
CA THR A 25 -0.42 18.58 -16.57
C THR A 25 0.27 19.60 -17.49
N VAL A 26 0.04 20.91 -17.29
CA VAL A 26 0.56 21.96 -18.14
C VAL A 26 1.99 22.37 -17.74
N ASP A 27 2.23 22.54 -16.45
CA ASP A 27 3.46 23.19 -15.98
C ASP A 27 4.56 22.21 -15.54
N LEU A 28 4.20 21.04 -14.99
CA LEU A 28 5.13 20.14 -14.28
C LEU A 28 5.38 18.81 -15.00
N LYS A 29 4.35 18.12 -15.45
CA LYS A 29 4.42 16.73 -15.96
C LYS A 29 5.55 16.53 -16.98
N ASN A 30 5.60 17.33 -18.04
CA ASN A 30 6.61 17.19 -19.09
C ASN A 30 8.04 17.54 -18.61
N LYS A 31 8.17 18.36 -17.56
CA LYS A 31 9.47 18.68 -16.97
C LYS A 31 9.95 17.58 -16.04
N PHE A 32 9.03 16.90 -15.39
CA PHE A 32 9.30 15.75 -14.53
C PHE A 32 9.64 14.51 -15.37
N TRP A 33 8.78 14.14 -16.31
CA TRP A 33 8.94 12.94 -17.15
C TRP A 33 9.89 13.14 -18.34
N LYS A 34 11.14 13.49 -18.04
CA LYS A 34 12.18 13.52 -19.09
C LYS A 34 12.60 12.11 -19.48
N GLY A 35 13.03 11.92 -20.74
CA GLY A 35 13.47 10.63 -21.25
C GLY A 35 14.56 9.95 -20.40
N THR A 36 15.44 10.74 -19.78
CA THR A 36 16.47 10.23 -18.85
C THR A 36 15.88 9.61 -17.58
N ILE A 37 14.80 10.17 -17.04
CA ILE A 37 14.12 9.64 -15.86
C ILE A 37 13.40 8.34 -16.24
N LYS A 38 12.64 8.33 -17.34
CA LYS A 38 11.97 7.12 -17.84
C LYS A 38 12.97 5.99 -18.13
N PHE A 39 14.11 6.33 -18.75
CA PHE A 39 15.17 5.36 -18.99
C PHE A 39 15.77 4.79 -17.70
N ALA A 40 16.05 5.64 -16.71
CA ALA A 40 16.57 5.20 -15.42
C ALA A 40 15.58 4.27 -14.69
N MET A 41 14.28 4.63 -14.69
CA MET A 41 13.21 3.83 -14.08
C MET A 41 12.98 2.49 -14.78
N GLY A 42 13.31 2.38 -16.06
CA GLY A 42 13.28 1.12 -16.80
C GLY A 42 14.34 0.11 -16.35
N ARG A 43 15.31 0.49 -15.48
CA ARG A 43 16.41 -0.39 -15.05
C ARG A 43 16.10 -1.08 -13.73
N ASP A 44 16.43 -2.38 -13.65
CA ASP A 44 16.27 -3.20 -12.44
C ASP A 44 17.01 -2.62 -11.23
N THR A 45 18.24 -2.15 -11.46
CA THR A 45 19.06 -1.56 -10.40
C THR A 45 18.40 -0.32 -9.78
N THR A 46 17.83 0.55 -10.61
CA THR A 46 17.13 1.75 -10.12
C THR A 46 15.89 1.37 -9.33
N MET A 47 15.07 0.46 -9.84
CA MET A 47 13.87 -0.02 -9.14
C MET A 47 14.21 -0.69 -7.81
N SER A 48 15.25 -1.53 -7.78
CA SER A 48 15.73 -2.16 -6.53
C SER A 48 16.22 -1.14 -5.50
N MET A 49 16.91 -0.07 -5.96
CA MET A 49 17.32 1.03 -5.07
C MET A 49 16.13 1.85 -4.53
N LEU A 50 15.03 1.89 -5.26
CA LEU A 50 13.76 2.51 -4.82
C LEU A 50 12.90 1.55 -3.97
N GLY A 51 13.42 0.36 -3.66
CA GLY A 51 12.73 -0.61 -2.82
C GLY A 51 11.70 -1.49 -3.52
N VAL A 52 11.67 -1.49 -4.87
CA VAL A 52 10.76 -2.36 -5.64
C VAL A 52 11.43 -3.71 -5.88
N PRO A 53 10.96 -4.82 -5.25
CA PRO A 53 11.50 -6.17 -5.47
C PRO A 53 11.32 -6.62 -6.92
N LYS A 54 12.22 -7.49 -7.38
CA LYS A 54 12.14 -8.04 -8.76
C LYS A 54 10.84 -8.81 -9.03
N ALA A 55 10.29 -9.49 -8.02
CA ALA A 55 9.03 -10.21 -8.15
C ALA A 55 7.87 -9.26 -8.46
N GLN A 56 7.73 -8.18 -7.69
CA GLN A 56 6.72 -7.15 -7.93
C GLN A 56 6.88 -6.48 -9.30
N ARG A 57 8.12 -6.13 -9.66
CA ARG A 57 8.39 -5.59 -10.99
C ARG A 57 7.92 -6.54 -12.09
N LYS A 58 8.26 -7.83 -12.01
CA LYS A 58 7.84 -8.84 -12.98
C LYS A 58 6.31 -8.94 -13.08
N GLN A 59 5.61 -8.88 -11.95
CA GLN A 59 4.14 -8.87 -11.93
C GLN A 59 3.59 -7.65 -12.69
N ILE A 60 4.09 -6.45 -12.38
CA ILE A 60 3.67 -5.22 -13.07
C ILE A 60 3.99 -5.29 -14.56
N ASP A 61 5.21 -5.67 -14.94
CA ASP A 61 5.62 -5.76 -16.34
C ASP A 61 4.77 -6.78 -17.14
N THR A 62 4.20 -7.78 -16.46
CA THR A 62 3.33 -8.81 -17.08
C THR A 62 1.86 -8.38 -17.13
N GLN A 63 1.38 -7.70 -16.08
CA GLN A 63 -0.05 -7.41 -15.89
C GLN A 63 -0.45 -5.99 -16.32
N TYR A 64 0.50 -5.04 -16.37
CA TYR A 64 0.22 -3.63 -16.67
C TYR A 64 0.66 -3.25 -18.08
N GLU A 65 -0.25 -2.72 -18.88
CA GLU A 65 0.05 -2.25 -20.23
C GLU A 65 1.09 -1.11 -20.18
N GLY A 66 2.23 -1.32 -20.83
CA GLY A 66 3.38 -0.39 -20.78
C GLY A 66 4.35 -0.64 -19.63
N GLY A 67 4.13 -1.67 -18.80
CA GLY A 67 5.04 -2.14 -17.75
C GLY A 67 5.27 -1.15 -16.61
N ILE A 68 6.35 -1.39 -15.84
CA ILE A 68 6.64 -0.64 -14.60
C ILE A 68 6.77 0.88 -14.83
N VAL A 69 7.35 1.32 -15.94
CA VAL A 69 7.56 2.75 -16.22
C VAL A 69 6.22 3.45 -16.39
N LYS A 70 5.30 2.85 -17.15
CA LYS A 70 3.96 3.40 -17.35
C LYS A 70 3.14 3.34 -16.07
N PHE A 71 3.22 2.24 -15.32
CA PHE A 71 2.58 2.12 -14.01
C PHE A 71 2.98 3.25 -13.06
N VAL A 72 4.29 3.50 -12.91
CA VAL A 72 4.76 4.58 -12.02
C VAL A 72 4.37 5.95 -12.55
N GLU A 73 4.37 6.15 -13.88
CA GLU A 73 3.88 7.39 -14.48
C GLU A 73 2.42 7.64 -14.11
N ASP A 74 1.57 6.62 -14.21
CA ASP A 74 0.14 6.72 -13.89
C ASP A 74 -0.11 6.90 -12.39
N CYS A 75 0.67 6.24 -11.52
CA CYS A 75 0.61 6.47 -10.08
C CYS A 75 0.92 7.92 -9.72
N ILE A 76 1.99 8.47 -10.26
CA ILE A 76 2.40 9.86 -10.02
C ILE A 76 1.39 10.84 -10.61
N ASP A 77 0.85 10.57 -11.79
CA ASP A 77 -0.20 11.38 -12.40
C ASP A 77 -1.48 11.37 -11.54
N ASN A 78 -1.90 10.22 -11.02
CA ASN A 78 -3.06 10.15 -10.12
C ASN A 78 -2.84 10.96 -8.84
N VAL A 79 -1.67 10.85 -8.21
CA VAL A 79 -1.33 11.62 -7.00
C VAL A 79 -1.38 13.11 -7.27
N PHE A 80 -0.71 13.59 -8.33
CA PHE A 80 -0.54 15.02 -8.55
C PHE A 80 -1.64 15.67 -9.39
N ALA A 81 -2.50 14.90 -10.05
CA ALA A 81 -3.62 15.43 -10.80
C ALA A 81 -4.99 15.18 -10.16
N LYS A 82 -5.18 14.06 -9.46
CA LYS A 82 -6.54 13.61 -9.06
C LYS A 82 -6.75 13.51 -7.55
N ILE A 83 -5.72 13.15 -6.78
CA ILE A 83 -5.83 13.04 -5.32
C ILE A 83 -5.54 14.41 -4.71
N PRO A 84 -6.43 14.96 -3.85
CA PRO A 84 -6.18 16.26 -3.23
C PRO A 84 -4.82 16.32 -2.54
N ILE A 85 -3.95 17.23 -2.99
CA ILE A 85 -2.58 17.35 -2.45
C ILE A 85 -2.54 18.20 -1.16
N HIS A 86 -3.55 19.03 -0.92
CA HIS A 86 -3.57 19.93 0.22
C HIS A 86 -3.53 19.22 1.57
N ASP A 87 -4.13 18.04 1.69
CA ASP A 87 -4.17 17.19 2.88
C ASP A 87 -3.36 15.89 2.74
N ASN A 88 -2.65 15.72 1.62
CA ASN A 88 -1.81 14.56 1.39
C ASN A 88 -0.45 14.71 2.10
N TYR A 89 -0.43 14.46 3.41
CA TYR A 89 0.77 14.60 4.23
C TYR A 89 1.92 13.72 3.75
N PHE A 90 1.64 12.56 3.12
CA PHE A 90 2.66 11.63 2.64
C PHE A 90 3.50 12.28 1.53
N TRP A 91 2.89 12.76 0.45
CA TRP A 91 3.63 13.40 -0.64
C TRP A 91 4.13 14.79 -0.30
N ARG A 92 3.38 15.53 0.55
CA ARG A 92 3.85 16.86 0.99
C ARG A 92 5.16 16.79 1.76
N VAL A 93 5.35 15.79 2.63
CA VAL A 93 6.63 15.66 3.35
C VAL A 93 7.80 15.36 2.42
N TYR A 94 7.61 14.59 1.36
CA TYR A 94 8.65 14.38 0.34
C TYR A 94 9.01 15.66 -0.43
N LEU A 95 8.03 16.53 -0.70
CA LEU A 95 8.24 17.78 -1.43
C LEU A 95 8.76 18.92 -0.56
N THR A 96 8.39 18.94 0.74
CA THR A 96 8.67 20.07 1.65
C THR A 96 9.67 19.74 2.74
N GLY A 97 9.91 18.44 3.01
CA GLY A 97 10.80 17.97 4.08
C GLY A 97 10.20 18.00 5.47
N LYS A 98 8.92 18.37 5.64
CA LYS A 98 8.27 18.50 6.97
C LYS A 98 6.77 18.32 6.91
N TYR A 99 6.19 17.91 8.04
CA TYR A 99 4.75 18.03 8.29
C TYR A 99 4.40 19.45 8.76
N THR A 100 3.12 19.79 8.64
CA THR A 100 2.53 21.00 9.23
C THR A 100 1.41 20.59 10.18
N ALA A 101 0.96 21.50 11.04
CA ALA A 101 -0.14 21.22 11.97
C ALA A 101 -1.44 20.81 11.23
N ASP A 102 -1.68 21.43 10.07
CA ASP A 102 -2.87 21.18 9.25
C ASP A 102 -2.74 19.97 8.30
N CYS A 103 -1.51 19.51 8.07
CA CYS A 103 -1.23 18.40 7.16
C CYS A 103 -0.15 17.48 7.73
N CYS A 104 -0.58 16.54 8.55
CA CYS A 104 0.23 15.53 9.22
C CYS A 104 -0.56 14.23 9.40
N PRO A 105 0.11 13.09 9.69
CA PRO A 105 -0.56 11.87 10.11
C PRO A 105 -1.46 12.09 11.32
N GLU A 106 -2.56 11.35 11.40
CA GLU A 106 -3.56 11.46 12.47
C GLU A 106 -2.95 11.38 13.88
N TYR A 107 -1.94 10.52 14.09
CA TYR A 107 -1.31 10.36 15.39
C TYR A 107 -0.47 11.57 15.85
N LEU A 108 -0.16 12.50 14.94
CA LEU A 108 0.52 13.77 15.26
C LEU A 108 -0.45 14.92 15.52
N LYS A 109 -1.74 14.76 15.28
CA LYS A 109 -2.72 15.78 15.65
C LYS A 109 -2.80 15.91 17.16
N PRO A 110 -2.95 17.14 17.71
CA PRO A 110 -2.82 17.38 19.15
C PRO A 110 -3.68 16.45 20.01
N GLU A 111 -4.96 16.27 19.68
CA GLU A 111 -5.88 15.43 20.44
C GLU A 111 -5.46 13.95 20.45
N ASN A 112 -5.04 13.41 19.29
CA ASN A 112 -4.58 12.04 19.17
C ASN A 112 -3.23 11.83 19.84
N PHE A 113 -2.34 12.83 19.74
CA PHE A 113 -1.03 12.81 20.40
C PHE A 113 -1.17 12.79 21.93
N GLU A 114 -2.08 13.59 22.48
CA GLU A 114 -2.35 13.55 23.93
C GLU A 114 -2.95 12.21 24.37
N ASN A 115 -3.83 11.60 23.58
CA ASN A 115 -4.36 10.26 23.86
C ASN A 115 -3.23 9.21 23.86
N LEU A 116 -2.29 9.29 22.92
CA LEU A 116 -1.11 8.40 22.89
C LEU A 116 -0.25 8.58 24.14
N LYS A 117 0.05 9.83 24.52
CA LYS A 117 0.81 10.16 25.74
C LYS A 117 0.12 9.66 27.02
N ASN A 118 -1.20 9.73 27.06
CA ASN A 118 -2.00 9.34 28.22
C ASN A 118 -2.25 7.82 28.31
N GLY A 119 -1.40 7.00 27.72
CA GLY A 119 -1.37 5.54 27.87
C GLY A 119 -1.90 4.74 26.68
N LEU A 120 -2.39 5.38 25.60
CA LEU A 120 -2.80 4.62 24.41
C LEU A 120 -1.58 3.94 23.74
N ALA A 121 -0.40 4.57 23.79
CA ALA A 121 0.84 4.02 23.26
C ALA A 121 1.29 2.74 23.99
N ASP A 122 0.94 2.55 25.25
CA ASP A 122 1.30 1.36 26.04
C ASP A 122 0.59 0.07 25.52
N ARG A 123 -0.41 0.24 24.65
CA ARG A 123 -1.10 -0.88 23.98
C ARG A 123 -0.40 -1.37 22.72
N VAL A 124 0.70 -0.73 22.32
CA VAL A 124 1.48 -1.09 21.12
C VAL A 124 2.64 -1.98 21.54
N SER A 125 2.71 -3.16 20.93
CA SER A 125 3.85 -4.08 21.06
C SER A 125 4.57 -4.20 19.72
N CYS A 126 5.90 -4.12 19.73
CA CYS A 126 6.74 -4.31 18.55
C CYS A 126 7.46 -5.66 18.63
N HIS A 127 7.36 -6.43 17.55
CA HIS A 127 7.99 -7.74 17.45
C HIS A 127 8.85 -7.82 16.19
N THR A 128 10.05 -8.40 16.31
CA THR A 128 10.90 -8.72 15.16
C THR A 128 10.70 -10.20 14.83
N ASP A 129 9.70 -10.48 14.01
CA ASP A 129 9.32 -11.84 13.62
C ASP A 129 8.61 -11.83 12.28
N SER A 130 8.42 -13.01 11.67
CA SER A 130 7.43 -13.17 10.60
C SER A 130 6.01 -13.11 11.17
N VAL A 131 5.01 -12.82 10.32
CA VAL A 131 3.59 -12.86 10.73
C VAL A 131 3.25 -14.22 11.32
N LYS A 132 3.62 -15.32 10.64
CA LYS A 132 3.49 -16.70 11.13
C LYS A 132 4.13 -16.87 12.51
N GLY A 133 5.42 -16.55 12.63
CA GLY A 133 6.18 -16.76 13.86
C GLY A 133 5.62 -15.98 15.06
N PHE A 134 5.11 -14.76 14.81
CA PHE A 134 4.37 -14.01 15.83
C PHE A 134 3.06 -14.69 16.22
N LEU A 135 2.25 -15.10 15.23
CA LEU A 135 0.94 -15.70 15.48
C LEU A 135 1.04 -17.03 16.23
N GLU A 136 2.03 -17.87 15.93
CA GLU A 136 2.27 -19.14 16.61
C GLU A 136 2.53 -18.96 18.12
N LYS A 137 3.17 -17.85 18.50
CA LYS A 137 3.52 -17.51 19.91
C LYS A 137 2.45 -16.69 20.62
N HIS A 138 1.50 -16.11 19.86
CA HIS A 138 0.46 -15.25 20.42
C HIS A 138 -0.65 -16.08 21.06
N ASP A 139 -0.97 -15.84 22.32
CA ASP A 139 -1.99 -16.62 23.05
C ASP A 139 -3.44 -16.22 22.72
N GLY A 140 -3.64 -15.01 22.21
CA GLY A 140 -4.97 -14.46 21.94
C GLY A 140 -5.48 -14.71 20.51
N GLN A 141 -6.72 -14.32 20.27
CA GLN A 141 -7.31 -14.23 18.94
C GLN A 141 -7.22 -12.81 18.39
N ILE A 142 -7.12 -12.68 17.08
CA ILE A 142 -6.95 -11.41 16.38
C ILE A 142 -8.15 -11.16 15.46
N SER A 143 -8.70 -9.97 15.55
CA SER A 143 -9.87 -9.57 14.75
C SER A 143 -9.52 -8.72 13.52
N ARG A 144 -8.30 -8.18 13.43
CA ARG A 144 -7.88 -7.31 12.33
C ARG A 144 -6.43 -7.59 11.96
N PHE A 145 -6.24 -7.97 10.69
CA PHE A 145 -4.91 -8.17 10.11
C PHE A 145 -4.69 -7.10 9.05
N VAL A 146 -3.64 -6.32 9.22
CA VAL A 146 -3.24 -5.28 8.29
C VAL A 146 -1.92 -5.69 7.67
N LEU A 147 -2.02 -6.34 6.52
CA LEU A 147 -0.88 -6.81 5.76
C LEU A 147 -0.51 -5.80 4.67
N LEU A 148 0.73 -5.85 4.21
CA LEU A 148 1.16 -5.09 3.05
C LEU A 148 1.39 -6.02 1.85
N ASP A 149 2.52 -5.90 1.20
CA ASP A 149 2.84 -6.53 -0.08
C ASP A 149 3.85 -7.69 0.03
N HIS A 150 4.19 -8.12 1.25
CA HIS A 150 5.16 -9.19 1.46
C HIS A 150 4.72 -10.54 0.87
N MET A 151 3.42 -10.75 0.71
CA MET A 151 2.88 -11.95 0.07
C MET A 151 3.26 -12.06 -1.41
N ASP A 152 3.52 -10.96 -2.10
CA ASP A 152 3.95 -10.95 -3.50
C ASP A 152 5.26 -11.73 -3.70
N TRP A 153 6.24 -11.54 -2.80
CA TRP A 153 7.50 -12.25 -2.89
C TRP A 153 7.48 -13.62 -2.21
N LEU A 154 6.62 -13.83 -1.20
CA LEU A 154 6.39 -15.17 -0.65
C LEU A 154 5.81 -16.09 -1.72
N SER A 155 4.83 -15.62 -2.49
CA SER A 155 4.19 -16.40 -3.55
C SER A 155 5.14 -16.84 -4.66
N ASP A 156 6.18 -16.05 -4.96
CA ASP A 156 7.18 -16.38 -6.00
C ASP A 156 8.23 -17.41 -5.53
N LYS A 157 8.69 -17.33 -4.26
CA LYS A 157 9.85 -18.09 -3.80
C LYS A 157 9.60 -19.00 -2.62
N PHE A 158 8.60 -18.71 -1.82
CA PHE A 158 8.38 -19.37 -0.53
C PHE A 158 6.90 -19.67 -0.33
N PHE A 159 6.27 -20.29 -1.33
CA PHE A 159 4.82 -20.52 -1.33
C PHE A 159 4.37 -21.32 -0.10
N ASN A 160 5.14 -22.29 0.37
CA ASN A 160 4.81 -23.03 1.60
C ASN A 160 4.76 -22.11 2.83
N GLU A 161 5.66 -21.11 2.90
CA GLU A 161 5.61 -20.13 4.01
C GLU A 161 4.37 -19.24 3.94
N LEU A 162 3.90 -18.91 2.72
CA LEU A 162 2.64 -18.21 2.51
C LEU A 162 1.44 -19.06 3.00
N GLU A 163 1.42 -20.35 2.69
CA GLU A 163 0.37 -21.25 3.19
C GLU A 163 0.41 -21.37 4.72
N PHE A 164 1.60 -21.52 5.32
CA PHE A 164 1.74 -21.54 6.78
C PHE A 164 1.32 -20.22 7.43
N GLU A 165 1.60 -19.09 6.81
CA GLU A 165 1.16 -17.79 7.30
C GLU A 165 -0.38 -17.68 7.28
N TRP A 166 -1.02 -18.06 6.18
CA TRP A 166 -2.47 -18.07 6.08
C TRP A 166 -3.12 -19.07 7.03
N GLN A 167 -2.49 -20.23 7.28
CA GLN A 167 -2.98 -21.15 8.31
C GLN A 167 -2.91 -20.49 9.70
N ALA A 168 -1.82 -19.85 10.05
CA ALA A 168 -1.68 -19.17 11.34
C ALA A 168 -2.68 -18.00 11.48
N ILE A 169 -2.92 -17.22 10.41
CA ILE A 169 -3.96 -16.18 10.37
C ILE A 169 -5.33 -16.83 10.61
N PHE A 170 -5.63 -17.92 9.92
CA PHE A 170 -6.90 -18.63 10.05
C PHE A 170 -7.12 -19.12 11.49
N ASP A 171 -6.14 -19.82 12.07
CA ASP A 171 -6.21 -20.40 13.41
C ASP A 171 -6.33 -19.36 14.53
N LYS A 172 -5.75 -18.17 14.33
CA LYS A 172 -5.78 -17.07 15.32
C LYS A 172 -6.90 -16.05 15.07
N SER A 173 -7.71 -16.26 14.05
CA SER A 173 -8.82 -15.37 13.74
C SER A 173 -10.00 -15.51 14.69
N THR A 174 -10.65 -14.38 15.03
CA THR A 174 -11.99 -14.39 15.62
C THR A 174 -13.05 -14.69 14.55
N PRO A 175 -14.28 -15.08 14.92
CA PRO A 175 -15.36 -15.35 13.95
C PRO A 175 -15.74 -14.15 13.04
N LYS A 176 -15.29 -12.94 13.37
CA LYS A 176 -15.54 -11.72 12.59
C LYS A 176 -14.22 -10.99 12.28
N SER A 177 -13.22 -11.74 11.87
CA SER A 177 -11.94 -11.16 11.51
C SER A 177 -11.99 -10.54 10.14
N ARG A 178 -11.20 -9.48 9.96
CA ARG A 178 -10.98 -8.82 8.67
C ARG A 178 -9.50 -8.79 8.36
N VAL A 179 -9.16 -9.17 7.15
CA VAL A 179 -7.81 -9.10 6.60
C VAL A 179 -7.80 -8.07 5.49
N ILE A 180 -6.83 -7.17 5.50
CA ILE A 180 -6.56 -6.26 4.40
C ILE A 180 -5.13 -6.45 3.93
N TRP A 181 -4.90 -6.34 2.62
CA TRP A 181 -3.56 -6.40 2.05
C TRP A 181 -3.44 -5.57 0.78
N ARG A 182 -2.22 -5.29 0.41
CA ARG A 182 -1.84 -4.58 -0.82
C ARG A 182 -0.94 -5.46 -1.67
N SER A 183 -0.91 -5.18 -2.96
CA SER A 183 0.00 -5.86 -3.89
C SER A 183 0.59 -4.89 -4.90
N GLY A 184 1.82 -5.14 -5.30
CA GLY A 184 2.43 -4.51 -6.48
C GLY A 184 1.83 -5.00 -7.79
N GLY A 185 1.17 -6.19 -7.81
CA GLY A 185 0.43 -6.70 -8.95
C GLY A 185 -1.01 -6.19 -9.00
N LEU A 186 -1.60 -6.18 -10.20
CA LEU A 186 -3.02 -5.85 -10.39
C LEU A 186 -3.92 -6.89 -9.73
N GLU A 187 -3.48 -8.13 -9.70
CA GLU A 187 -4.21 -9.27 -9.15
C GLU A 187 -3.31 -10.12 -8.25
N THR A 188 -3.88 -10.65 -7.17
CA THR A 188 -3.23 -11.59 -6.25
C THR A 188 -3.74 -13.01 -6.44
N ASN A 189 -3.67 -13.49 -7.70
CA ASN A 189 -4.20 -14.82 -8.08
C ASN A 189 -3.56 -15.96 -7.31
N PHE A 190 -2.37 -15.77 -6.75
CA PHE A 190 -1.70 -16.76 -5.90
C PHE A 190 -2.51 -17.12 -4.64
N ILE A 191 -3.42 -16.26 -4.18
CA ILE A 191 -4.31 -16.58 -3.05
C ILE A 191 -5.27 -17.75 -3.40
N ASN A 192 -5.60 -17.93 -4.68
CA ASN A 192 -6.46 -19.04 -5.11
C ASN A 192 -5.85 -20.42 -4.85
N ASP A 193 -4.53 -20.49 -4.81
CA ASP A 193 -3.77 -21.73 -4.61
C ASP A 193 -3.45 -22.00 -3.14
N VAL A 194 -3.62 -21.00 -2.26
CA VAL A 194 -3.39 -21.12 -0.81
C VAL A 194 -4.45 -22.02 -0.18
N LYS A 195 -3.99 -23.02 0.58
CA LYS A 195 -4.86 -23.95 1.30
C LYS A 195 -4.67 -23.84 2.81
N VAL A 196 -5.75 -24.05 3.52
CA VAL A 196 -5.78 -24.11 4.98
C VAL A 196 -6.56 -25.34 5.45
N THR A 197 -6.20 -25.84 6.64
CA THR A 197 -6.92 -26.93 7.27
C THR A 197 -8.02 -26.37 8.17
N LYS A 198 -9.27 -26.74 7.89
CA LYS A 198 -10.44 -26.44 8.72
C LYS A 198 -11.11 -27.74 9.16
N ASN A 199 -11.23 -27.95 10.47
CA ASN A 199 -11.84 -29.17 11.03
C ASN A 199 -11.21 -30.47 10.47
N GLY A 200 -9.89 -30.49 10.28
CA GLY A 200 -9.16 -31.64 9.76
C GLY A 200 -9.23 -31.82 8.23
N THR A 201 -9.91 -30.93 7.51
CA THR A 201 -10.03 -30.98 6.05
C THR A 201 -9.26 -29.85 5.41
N LEU A 202 -8.43 -30.18 4.42
CA LEU A 202 -7.69 -29.20 3.62
C LEU A 202 -8.62 -28.57 2.57
N GLN A 203 -8.71 -27.24 2.57
CA GLN A 203 -9.58 -26.48 1.66
C GLN A 203 -8.91 -25.18 1.18
N PRO A 204 -9.31 -24.60 0.04
CA PRO A 204 -8.85 -23.29 -0.37
C PRO A 204 -9.19 -22.23 0.68
N ILE A 205 -8.27 -21.30 0.95
CA ILE A 205 -8.54 -20.17 1.87
C ILE A 205 -9.70 -19.30 1.36
N ASN A 206 -9.87 -19.19 0.05
CA ASN A 206 -10.95 -18.43 -0.58
C ASN A 206 -12.35 -18.90 -0.17
N ASP A 207 -12.53 -20.17 0.20
CA ASP A 207 -13.81 -20.68 0.70
C ASP A 207 -14.20 -20.07 2.06
N SER A 208 -13.22 -19.46 2.75
CA SER A 208 -13.40 -18.77 4.03
C SER A 208 -13.28 -17.24 3.93
N LEU A 209 -13.08 -16.67 2.73
CA LEU A 209 -12.94 -15.24 2.50
C LEU A 209 -14.17 -14.64 1.83
N SER A 210 -14.73 -13.60 2.43
CA SER A 210 -15.77 -12.76 1.82
C SER A 210 -15.19 -11.41 1.44
N TYR A 211 -14.90 -11.21 0.16
CA TYR A 211 -14.27 -10.00 -0.36
C TYR A 211 -15.22 -8.81 -0.38
N GLN A 212 -14.76 -7.68 0.15
CA GLN A 212 -15.45 -6.39 0.14
C GLN A 212 -14.95 -5.55 -1.05
N LYS A 213 -15.25 -6.01 -2.27
CA LYS A 213 -14.67 -5.47 -3.52
C LYS A 213 -14.95 -3.99 -3.74
N ASP A 214 -16.19 -3.57 -3.54
CA ASP A 214 -16.59 -2.18 -3.79
C ASP A 214 -15.92 -1.22 -2.79
N LEU A 215 -15.89 -1.61 -1.51
CA LEU A 215 -15.19 -0.85 -0.46
C LEU A 215 -13.68 -0.78 -0.73
N ALA A 216 -13.08 -1.89 -1.15
CA ALA A 216 -11.65 -1.93 -1.47
C ALA A 216 -11.34 -1.02 -2.67
N ALA A 217 -12.16 -1.04 -3.72
CA ALA A 217 -11.99 -0.18 -4.89
C ALA A 217 -12.15 1.31 -4.53
N GLU A 218 -13.17 1.67 -3.76
CA GLU A 218 -13.37 3.04 -3.28
C GLU A 218 -12.19 3.56 -2.48
N LEU A 219 -11.71 2.76 -1.50
CA LEU A 219 -10.59 3.17 -0.64
C LEU A 219 -9.26 3.18 -1.39
N HIS A 220 -9.08 2.30 -2.37
CA HIS A 220 -7.88 2.30 -3.21
C HIS A 220 -7.75 3.58 -4.04
N GLN A 221 -8.86 4.11 -4.57
CA GLN A 221 -8.86 5.39 -5.28
C GLN A 221 -8.48 6.58 -4.38
N LYS A 222 -8.76 6.48 -3.08
CA LYS A 222 -8.44 7.50 -2.06
C LYS A 222 -7.07 7.28 -1.39
N ASP A 223 -6.30 6.29 -1.85
CA ASP A 223 -4.99 5.99 -1.26
C ASP A 223 -4.01 7.15 -1.48
N ARG A 224 -3.61 7.79 -0.38
CA ARG A 224 -2.66 8.93 -0.42
C ARG A 224 -1.30 8.55 -0.98
N VAL A 225 -0.84 7.33 -0.74
CA VAL A 225 0.46 6.83 -1.21
C VAL A 225 0.39 6.47 -2.69
N HIS A 226 -0.62 5.73 -3.08
CA HIS A 226 -0.98 5.34 -4.45
C HIS A 226 0.17 4.69 -5.25
N THR A 227 0.96 3.84 -4.57
CA THR A 227 2.11 3.14 -5.18
C THR A 227 1.89 1.64 -5.34
N TYR A 228 0.78 1.11 -4.85
CA TYR A 228 0.37 -0.27 -5.05
C TYR A 228 -0.62 -0.39 -6.21
N ALA A 229 -0.55 -1.50 -6.94
CA ALA A 229 -1.44 -1.74 -8.08
C ALA A 229 -2.82 -2.25 -7.64
N SER A 230 -2.92 -2.90 -6.47
CA SER A 230 -4.18 -3.39 -5.95
C SER A 230 -4.27 -3.34 -4.42
N PHE A 231 -5.52 -3.33 -3.93
CA PHE A 231 -5.86 -3.34 -2.52
C PHE A 231 -7.05 -4.26 -2.28
N TYR A 232 -6.95 -5.08 -1.25
CA TYR A 232 -7.95 -6.08 -0.91
C TYR A 232 -8.44 -5.91 0.52
N ILE A 233 -9.73 -6.14 0.71
CA ILE A 233 -10.40 -6.24 2.00
C ILE A 233 -11.23 -7.52 1.97
N ALA A 234 -11.01 -8.41 2.92
CA ALA A 234 -11.81 -9.63 3.05
C ALA A 234 -12.19 -9.89 4.51
N ASP A 235 -13.42 -10.30 4.74
CA ASP A 235 -13.88 -10.83 6.01
C ASP A 235 -13.57 -12.33 6.03
N LEU A 236 -12.90 -12.78 7.09
CA LEU A 236 -12.44 -14.17 7.26
C LEU A 236 -13.37 -14.90 8.22
N HIS A 237 -13.88 -16.04 7.76
CA HIS A 237 -14.79 -16.95 8.48
C HIS A 237 -14.04 -18.23 8.89
N ALA A 238 -13.21 -18.11 9.91
CA ALA A 238 -12.41 -19.21 10.45
C ALA A 238 -13.26 -20.28 11.18
#